data_3a2488cb169ca051ed7bf00e9e56afa6
#
_entry.id   3a2488cb169ca051ed7bf00e9e56afa6
#
_cell.length_a   1.000
_cell.length_b   1.000
_cell.length_c   1.000
_cell.angle_alpha   90.00
_cell.angle_beta   90.00
_cell.angle_gamma   90.00
#
_symmetry.space_group_name_H-M   'P 1'
#
loop_
_entity.id
_entity.type
_entity.pdbx_description
1 polymer ?
#
loop_
_entity_poly.entity_id
_entity_poly.type
_entity_poly.pdbx_seq_one_letter_code
_entity_poly.pdbx_strand_id
1 'polypeptide(L)'
;TAADDLGDWEVMKSKLPGGIPALVKSAKEAGVKFGIWIEPEMVNPKSDLFEKHPDWAIHLPNRETYYYRNQLVLDLSNPKVQDFVFGVVDNILTENPEVAFFKWDCNSPITNIYSPYLKDKQGQLYIDHVRGIYNVLKRIKDKYPNVPMMLCSGGGARCDYEALKYYTEFWCSDNTDPIERLFIQWGFSQIFPAKAMCAHVTSWNKNTSVKFRTDVASMCKLGFDLGLKELNADEQTYCQNAVANWTRLKKVILDGDQYRLVSPYDGNHMSLMYASPDKNKAVLYTYDIHPRFGEKLLPVKLQGLDAKKMYKVKEINLMPNSKSNLAANEKTYSGDYLMKVGINAFTTNQAFSRVIELTAE
;
A
#
# COMPACT_ATOMS: atom_id res chain seq x y z
N THR A 1 3.80 27.95 -6.77
CA THR A 1 2.84 26.81 -6.66
C THR A 1 3.36 25.83 -5.63
N ALA A 2 2.53 24.93 -5.11
CA ALA A 2 2.97 23.91 -4.14
C ALA A 2 4.11 23.00 -4.67
N ALA A 3 4.30 22.94 -5.98
CA ALA A 3 5.40 22.23 -6.62
C ALA A 3 6.72 23.01 -6.60
N ASP A 4 6.67 24.33 -6.47
CA ASP A 4 7.87 25.17 -6.45
C ASP A 4 8.52 25.19 -5.06
N ASP A 5 7.77 24.89 -3.99
CA ASP A 5 8.23 24.94 -2.59
C ASP A 5 8.70 23.56 -2.05
N LEU A 6 8.80 22.55 -2.92
CA LEU A 6 9.25 21.22 -2.50
C LEU A 6 10.69 21.29 -1.97
N GLY A 7 10.87 20.91 -0.73
CA GLY A 7 12.13 21.01 0.01
C GLY A 7 12.01 21.87 1.27
N ASP A 8 11.13 22.86 1.32
CA ASP A 8 11.04 23.80 2.44
C ASP A 8 10.25 23.24 3.63
N TRP A 9 9.27 22.36 3.39
CA TRP A 9 8.48 21.65 4.41
C TRP A 9 7.82 22.54 5.44
N GLU A 10 7.42 23.74 5.02
CA GLU A 10 6.72 24.72 5.85
C GLU A 10 5.21 24.73 5.53
N VAL A 11 4.40 25.02 6.56
CA VAL A 11 2.95 25.11 6.38
C VAL A 11 2.59 26.40 5.62
N MET A 12 2.01 26.27 4.44
CA MET A 12 1.47 27.40 3.70
C MET A 12 0.20 27.93 4.37
N LYS A 13 0.35 28.95 5.22
CA LYS A 13 -0.75 29.52 6.02
C LYS A 13 -1.90 30.07 5.19
N SER A 14 -1.66 30.51 3.94
CA SER A 14 -2.73 30.96 3.04
C SER A 14 -3.69 29.83 2.61
N LYS A 15 -3.19 28.58 2.54
CA LYS A 15 -3.98 27.38 2.22
C LYS A 15 -4.47 26.67 3.47
N LEU A 16 -3.67 26.67 4.52
CA LEU A 16 -3.94 25.98 5.77
C LEU A 16 -3.76 26.93 6.97
N PRO A 17 -4.70 27.85 7.20
CA PRO A 17 -4.58 28.88 8.24
C PRO A 17 -4.39 28.33 9.65
N GLY A 18 -5.05 27.18 9.94
CA GLY A 18 -4.97 26.51 11.24
C GLY A 18 -3.77 25.56 11.38
N GLY A 19 -2.97 25.40 10.34
CA GLY A 19 -1.82 24.51 10.33
C GLY A 19 -2.17 23.02 10.50
N ILE A 20 -1.13 22.21 10.71
CA ILE A 20 -1.30 20.77 11.01
C ILE A 20 -2.14 20.52 12.28
N PRO A 21 -2.03 21.33 13.37
CA PRO A 21 -2.86 21.14 14.55
C PRO A 21 -4.37 21.13 14.29
N ALA A 22 -4.84 21.96 13.36
CA ALA A 22 -6.26 21.98 13.01
C ALA A 22 -6.72 20.69 12.31
N LEU A 23 -5.87 20.11 11.46
CA LEU A 23 -6.13 18.82 10.80
C LEU A 23 -6.12 17.66 11.81
N VAL A 24 -5.14 17.64 12.70
CA VAL A 24 -5.06 16.64 13.78
C VAL A 24 -6.31 16.69 14.67
N LYS A 25 -6.73 17.91 15.05
CA LYS A 25 -7.94 18.11 15.85
C LYS A 25 -9.19 17.60 15.13
N SER A 26 -9.36 17.96 13.86
CA SER A 26 -10.51 17.51 13.06
C SER A 26 -10.55 16.00 12.88
N ALA A 27 -9.41 15.36 12.66
CA ALA A 27 -9.32 13.90 12.57
C ALA A 27 -9.73 13.24 13.90
N LYS A 28 -9.25 13.76 15.02
CA LYS A 28 -9.57 13.27 16.36
C LYS A 28 -11.06 13.40 16.68
N GLU A 29 -11.67 14.54 16.34
CA GLU A 29 -13.12 14.78 16.47
C GLU A 29 -13.93 13.81 15.60
N ALA A 30 -13.41 13.42 14.43
CA ALA A 30 -13.99 12.39 13.57
C ALA A 30 -13.71 10.95 14.02
N GLY A 31 -12.97 10.74 15.12
CA GLY A 31 -12.65 9.42 15.66
C GLY A 31 -11.55 8.66 14.87
N VAL A 32 -10.74 9.39 14.08
CA VAL A 32 -9.65 8.82 13.29
C VAL A 32 -8.32 9.49 13.64
N LYS A 33 -7.20 8.85 13.29
CA LYS A 33 -5.87 9.41 13.43
C LYS A 33 -5.46 10.16 12.18
N PHE A 34 -4.65 11.21 12.34
CA PHE A 34 -4.11 12.00 11.23
C PHE A 34 -2.72 11.49 10.84
N GLY A 35 -2.50 11.32 9.54
CA GLY A 35 -1.20 11.05 8.94
C GLY A 35 -0.88 12.06 7.84
N ILE A 36 0.40 12.16 7.46
CA ILE A 36 0.85 13.11 6.46
C ILE A 36 1.79 12.46 5.44
N TRP A 37 1.69 12.89 4.19
CA TRP A 37 2.65 12.58 3.13
C TRP A 37 3.83 13.55 3.19
N ILE A 38 5.04 13.01 3.04
CA ILE A 38 6.28 13.78 2.92
C ILE A 38 7.18 13.20 1.83
N GLU A 39 7.99 14.04 1.21
CA GLU A 39 8.99 13.69 0.21
C GLU A 39 10.33 14.42 0.53
N PRO A 40 10.94 14.15 1.71
CA PRO A 40 11.99 15.01 2.24
C PRO A 40 13.36 14.81 1.60
N GLU A 41 13.48 13.86 0.68
CA GLU A 41 14.70 13.59 -0.09
C GLU A 41 14.77 14.41 -1.39
N MET A 42 13.70 15.14 -1.72
CA MET A 42 13.58 15.89 -2.96
C MET A 42 13.63 17.38 -2.71
N VAL A 43 14.13 18.13 -3.70
CA VAL A 43 14.18 19.58 -3.67
C VAL A 43 13.84 20.17 -5.04
N ASN A 44 13.02 21.23 -5.04
CA ASN A 44 12.75 22.01 -6.24
C ASN A 44 13.77 23.15 -6.36
N PRO A 45 14.27 23.44 -7.58
CA PRO A 45 15.23 24.55 -7.79
C PRO A 45 14.73 25.94 -7.39
N LYS A 46 13.43 26.12 -7.19
CA LYS A 46 12.82 27.39 -6.77
C LYS A 46 12.56 27.47 -5.27
N SER A 47 12.86 26.39 -4.53
CA SER A 47 12.67 26.39 -3.08
C SER A 47 13.72 27.25 -2.36
N ASP A 48 13.37 27.75 -1.18
CA ASP A 48 14.29 28.45 -0.29
C ASP A 48 15.48 27.58 0.12
N LEU A 49 15.22 26.26 0.28
CA LEU A 49 16.27 25.30 0.59
C LEU A 49 17.33 25.25 -0.52
N PHE A 50 16.92 25.16 -1.78
CA PHE A 50 17.87 25.11 -2.89
C PHE A 50 18.61 26.42 -3.08
N GLU A 51 17.95 27.55 -2.89
CA GLU A 51 18.60 28.88 -2.95
C GLU A 51 19.70 28.99 -1.92
N LYS A 52 19.46 28.52 -0.68
CA LYS A 52 20.42 28.58 0.43
C LYS A 52 21.54 27.54 0.33
N HIS A 53 21.21 26.36 -0.21
CA HIS A 53 22.08 25.18 -0.22
C HIS A 53 22.04 24.43 -1.57
N PRO A 54 22.45 25.07 -2.68
CA PRO A 54 22.48 24.41 -3.99
C PRO A 54 23.48 23.22 -4.02
N ASP A 55 24.48 23.25 -3.15
CA ASP A 55 25.48 22.20 -2.96
C ASP A 55 24.96 20.95 -2.23
N TRP A 56 23.71 20.98 -1.73
CA TRP A 56 23.07 19.83 -1.10
C TRP A 56 22.35 18.92 -2.09
N ALA A 57 22.17 19.35 -3.32
CA ALA A 57 21.57 18.53 -4.36
C ALA A 57 22.63 17.73 -5.14
N ILE A 58 22.28 16.51 -5.52
CA ILE A 58 23.09 15.70 -6.43
C ILE A 58 22.97 16.29 -7.84
N HIS A 59 24.07 16.86 -8.36
CA HIS A 59 24.09 17.44 -9.72
C HIS A 59 25.52 17.49 -10.27
N LEU A 60 25.65 17.35 -11.59
CA LEU A 60 26.93 17.40 -12.28
C LEU A 60 27.43 18.86 -12.40
N PRO A 61 28.70 19.13 -12.01
CA PRO A 61 29.29 20.45 -12.28
C PRO A 61 29.53 20.63 -13.79
N ASN A 62 29.39 21.88 -14.25
CA ASN A 62 29.68 22.29 -15.64
C ASN A 62 28.87 21.53 -16.71
N ARG A 63 27.71 21.02 -16.38
CA ARG A 63 26.76 20.41 -17.29
C ARG A 63 25.36 20.96 -17.05
N GLU A 64 24.53 20.92 -18.09
CA GLU A 64 23.12 21.17 -17.96
C GLU A 64 22.50 20.16 -16.99
N THR A 65 21.72 20.66 -16.03
CA THR A 65 21.05 19.83 -15.04
C THR A 65 19.79 19.26 -15.62
N TYR A 66 19.65 17.92 -15.56
CA TYR A 66 18.42 17.25 -15.92
C TYR A 66 17.49 17.17 -14.71
N TYR A 67 16.29 17.72 -14.86
CA TYR A 67 15.25 17.70 -13.85
C TYR A 67 14.20 16.64 -14.17
N TYR A 68 14.04 15.68 -13.26
CA TYR A 68 12.92 14.76 -13.33
C TYR A 68 11.78 15.30 -12.49
N ARG A 69 10.59 15.53 -13.09
CA ARG A 69 9.44 16.15 -12.41
C ARG A 69 9.76 17.56 -11.81
N ASN A 70 10.66 18.29 -12.39
CA ASN A 70 11.18 19.58 -11.87
C ASN A 70 11.82 19.46 -10.47
N GLN A 71 12.41 18.33 -10.18
CA GLN A 71 13.01 18.02 -8.87
C GLN A 71 14.45 17.57 -9.02
N LEU A 72 15.21 17.74 -7.94
CA LEU A 72 16.53 17.15 -7.72
C LEU A 72 16.51 16.31 -6.45
N VAL A 73 17.45 15.37 -6.36
CA VAL A 73 17.65 14.53 -5.20
C VAL A 73 18.64 15.18 -4.25
N LEU A 74 18.31 15.29 -2.98
CA LEU A 74 19.22 15.74 -1.94
C LEU A 74 20.31 14.70 -1.68
N ASP A 75 21.54 15.14 -1.48
CA ASP A 75 22.70 14.29 -1.29
C ASP A 75 22.80 13.75 0.15
N LEU A 76 22.18 12.60 0.37
CA LEU A 76 22.22 11.94 1.68
C LEU A 76 23.57 11.32 2.05
N SER A 77 24.57 11.35 1.16
CA SER A 77 25.95 11.07 1.56
C SER A 77 26.52 12.18 2.48
N ASN A 78 25.92 13.38 2.44
CA ASN A 78 26.29 14.53 3.26
C ASN A 78 25.58 14.52 4.62
N PRO A 79 26.30 14.45 5.76
CA PRO A 79 25.69 14.45 7.09
C PRO A 79 24.80 15.66 7.39
N LYS A 80 25.09 16.83 6.82
CA LYS A 80 24.24 18.03 6.99
C LYS A 80 22.87 17.85 6.33
N VAL A 81 22.83 17.19 5.18
CA VAL A 81 21.58 16.82 4.50
C VAL A 81 20.82 15.78 5.30
N GLN A 82 21.51 14.81 5.89
CA GLN A 82 20.88 13.84 6.80
C GLN A 82 20.24 14.54 8.01
N ASP A 83 20.93 15.53 8.59
CA ASP A 83 20.39 16.32 9.71
C ASP A 83 19.16 17.12 9.30
N PHE A 84 19.16 17.71 8.11
CA PHE A 84 18.01 18.42 7.57
C PHE A 84 16.80 17.47 7.38
N VAL A 85 17.01 16.35 6.70
CA VAL A 85 15.91 15.38 6.43
C VAL A 85 15.36 14.79 7.73
N PHE A 86 16.21 14.49 8.71
CA PHE A 86 15.76 14.13 10.05
C PHE A 86 14.93 15.24 10.68
N GLY A 87 15.40 16.49 10.56
CA GLY A 87 14.73 17.68 11.11
C GLY A 87 13.32 17.88 10.56
N VAL A 88 13.05 17.53 9.29
CA VAL A 88 11.70 17.62 8.70
C VAL A 88 10.69 16.82 9.54
N VAL A 89 11.00 15.56 9.83
CA VAL A 89 10.13 14.69 10.63
C VAL A 89 10.12 15.12 12.09
N ASP A 90 11.29 15.46 12.64
CA ASP A 90 11.45 15.84 14.03
C ASP A 90 10.65 17.12 14.37
N ASN A 91 10.68 18.12 13.52
CA ASN A 91 9.91 19.34 13.67
C ASN A 91 8.41 19.09 13.62
N ILE A 92 7.94 18.29 12.62
CA ILE A 92 6.53 17.94 12.50
C ILE A 92 6.03 17.25 13.77
N LEU A 93 6.77 16.27 14.30
CA LEU A 93 6.36 15.50 15.48
C LEU A 93 6.53 16.25 16.79
N THR A 94 7.52 17.15 16.88
CA THR A 94 7.74 18.00 18.07
C THR A 94 6.62 19.03 18.20
N GLU A 95 6.23 19.65 17.09
CA GLU A 95 5.15 20.63 17.06
C GLU A 95 3.77 19.99 17.11
N ASN A 96 3.64 18.77 16.58
CA ASN A 96 2.37 18.04 16.43
C ASN A 96 2.51 16.56 16.87
N PRO A 97 2.64 16.29 18.17
CA PRO A 97 2.92 14.94 18.68
C PRO A 97 1.79 13.92 18.42
N GLU A 98 0.61 14.37 18.02
CA GLU A 98 -0.53 13.53 17.66
C GLU A 98 -0.54 13.13 16.17
N VAL A 99 0.43 13.56 15.35
CA VAL A 99 0.62 13.00 14.00
C VAL A 99 1.02 11.54 14.14
N ALA A 100 0.22 10.66 13.56
CA ALA A 100 0.25 9.23 13.85
C ALA A 100 0.80 8.36 12.70
N PHE A 101 1.13 8.97 11.56
CA PHE A 101 1.56 8.22 10.38
C PHE A 101 2.25 9.11 9.37
N PHE A 102 3.27 8.56 8.70
CA PHE A 102 3.89 9.18 7.53
C PHE A 102 3.82 8.27 6.31
N LYS A 103 3.42 8.83 5.16
CA LYS A 103 3.76 8.26 3.86
C LYS A 103 5.02 8.97 3.37
N TRP A 104 6.12 8.25 3.34
CA TRP A 104 7.43 8.76 2.91
C TRP A 104 7.65 8.41 1.44
N ASP A 105 7.81 9.41 0.61
CA ASP A 105 7.97 9.27 -0.83
C ASP A 105 9.35 9.74 -1.32
N CYS A 106 9.69 9.32 -2.54
CA CYS A 106 10.89 9.74 -3.26
C CYS A 106 10.63 9.49 -4.76
N ASN A 107 10.23 10.51 -5.48
CA ASN A 107 9.70 10.38 -6.84
C ASN A 107 10.69 10.72 -7.94
N SER A 108 11.95 10.99 -7.61
CA SER A 108 12.98 11.24 -8.61
C SER A 108 14.14 10.24 -8.48
N PRO A 109 14.53 9.59 -9.58
CA PRO A 109 15.77 8.83 -9.60
C PRO A 109 16.98 9.77 -9.58
N ILE A 110 18.14 9.26 -9.17
CA ILE A 110 19.40 9.98 -9.27
C ILE A 110 19.84 9.98 -10.75
N THR A 111 19.64 11.10 -11.43
CA THR A 111 19.96 11.26 -12.87
C THR A 111 21.23 12.05 -13.12
N ASN A 112 21.59 12.95 -12.19
CA ASN A 112 22.78 13.80 -12.28
C ASN A 112 23.85 13.25 -11.34
N ILE A 113 24.53 12.19 -11.71
CA ILE A 113 25.33 11.32 -10.83
C ILE A 113 26.64 11.99 -10.40
N TYR A 114 26.56 12.94 -9.47
CA TYR A 114 27.71 13.57 -8.84
C TYR A 114 27.31 14.20 -7.49
N SER A 115 28.10 13.91 -6.46
CA SER A 115 27.95 14.49 -5.12
C SER A 115 28.97 15.63 -4.93
N PRO A 116 28.54 16.88 -4.73
CA PRO A 116 29.46 17.95 -4.35
C PRO A 116 30.21 17.68 -3.04
N TYR A 117 29.59 16.92 -2.13
CA TYR A 117 30.18 16.55 -0.84
C TYR A 117 31.30 15.52 -0.98
N LEU A 118 31.13 14.48 -1.81
CA LEU A 118 32.08 13.35 -1.92
C LEU A 118 33.37 13.69 -2.66
N LYS A 119 33.44 14.80 -3.40
CA LYS A 119 34.62 15.27 -4.12
C LYS A 119 35.24 14.18 -5.02
N ASP A 120 36.40 13.66 -4.64
CA ASP A 120 37.12 12.59 -5.34
C ASP A 120 36.57 11.17 -5.10
N LYS A 121 35.66 11.02 -4.12
CA LYS A 121 35.07 9.73 -3.76
C LYS A 121 33.76 9.42 -4.47
N GLN A 122 33.57 9.90 -5.70
CA GLN A 122 32.28 9.77 -6.43
C GLN A 122 31.82 8.32 -6.58
N GLY A 123 32.72 7.35 -6.65
CA GLY A 123 32.37 5.92 -6.68
C GLY A 123 31.62 5.39 -5.45
N GLN A 124 31.59 6.16 -4.36
CA GLN A 124 30.82 5.84 -3.14
C GLN A 124 29.40 6.39 -3.15
N LEU A 125 29.02 7.23 -4.11
CA LEU A 125 27.74 7.97 -4.06
C LEU A 125 26.53 7.09 -3.77
N TYR A 126 26.33 6.03 -4.54
CA TYR A 126 25.15 5.16 -4.35
C TYR A 126 25.15 4.42 -3.01
N ILE A 127 26.33 4.02 -2.55
CA ILE A 127 26.47 3.31 -1.27
C ILE A 127 26.25 4.24 -0.11
N ASP A 128 26.90 5.40 -0.12
CA ASP A 128 26.84 6.34 1.00
C ASP A 128 25.51 7.07 1.04
N HIS A 129 24.85 7.30 -0.10
CA HIS A 129 23.50 7.84 -0.17
C HIS A 129 22.50 6.89 0.52
N VAL A 130 22.54 5.58 0.19
CA VAL A 130 21.66 4.58 0.81
C VAL A 130 21.94 4.43 2.30
N ARG A 131 23.21 4.42 2.70
CA ARG A 131 23.59 4.42 4.12
C ARG A 131 23.08 5.67 4.85
N GLY A 132 23.13 6.81 4.16
CA GLY A 132 22.62 8.08 4.67
C GLY A 132 21.14 8.06 4.97
N ILE A 133 20.31 7.56 4.04
CA ILE A 133 18.86 7.44 4.29
C ILE A 133 18.57 6.47 5.43
N TYR A 134 19.25 5.33 5.50
CA TYR A 134 19.03 4.39 6.61
C TYR A 134 19.49 4.95 7.96
N ASN A 135 20.54 5.78 7.98
CA ASN A 135 20.94 6.50 9.19
C ASN A 135 19.85 7.47 9.66
N VAL A 136 19.27 8.24 8.75
CA VAL A 136 18.13 9.14 9.05
C VAL A 136 16.95 8.36 9.60
N LEU A 137 16.55 7.27 8.91
CA LEU A 137 15.42 6.42 9.30
C LEU A 137 15.65 5.77 10.67
N LYS A 138 16.87 5.32 10.94
CA LYS A 138 17.24 4.78 12.25
C LYS A 138 17.06 5.82 13.36
N ARG A 139 17.56 7.03 13.15
CA ARG A 139 17.41 8.14 14.12
C ARG A 139 15.94 8.45 14.38
N ILE A 140 15.11 8.49 13.34
CA ILE A 140 13.66 8.69 13.47
C ILE A 140 13.05 7.56 14.29
N LYS A 141 13.36 6.30 13.95
CA LYS A 141 12.82 5.15 14.67
C LYS A 141 13.25 5.08 16.13
N ASP A 142 14.48 5.44 16.43
CA ASP A 142 15.00 5.48 17.80
C ASP A 142 14.28 6.55 18.63
N LYS A 143 13.97 7.70 18.06
CA LYS A 143 13.28 8.81 18.76
C LYS A 143 11.76 8.63 18.79
N TYR A 144 11.17 8.09 17.72
CA TYR A 144 9.73 7.94 17.53
C TYR A 144 9.34 6.49 17.19
N PRO A 145 9.58 5.51 18.07
CA PRO A 145 9.45 4.09 17.77
C PRO A 145 8.02 3.64 17.43
N ASN A 146 7.03 4.41 17.85
CA ASN A 146 5.61 4.07 17.73
C ASN A 146 4.90 4.77 16.55
N VAL A 147 5.63 5.56 15.75
CA VAL A 147 5.07 6.22 14.57
C VAL A 147 5.32 5.35 13.33
N PRO A 148 4.29 4.73 12.76
CA PRO A 148 4.44 3.92 11.56
C PRO A 148 4.69 4.80 10.34
N MET A 149 5.48 4.25 9.40
CA MET A 149 5.79 4.88 8.13
C MET A 149 5.54 3.92 6.97
N MET A 150 4.92 4.44 5.91
CA MET A 150 4.78 3.75 4.62
C MET A 150 5.89 4.22 3.68
N LEU A 151 6.61 3.28 3.09
CA LEU A 151 7.56 3.58 2.02
C LEU A 151 6.84 3.68 0.67
N CYS A 152 7.07 4.79 0.00
CA CYS A 152 6.78 5.00 -1.41
C CYS A 152 8.01 5.51 -2.15
N SER A 153 8.11 5.21 -3.43
CA SER A 153 9.18 5.70 -4.32
C SER A 153 8.69 5.58 -5.75
N GLY A 154 7.69 6.40 -6.10
CA GLY A 154 6.92 6.19 -7.33
C GLY A 154 6.29 4.79 -7.33
N GLY A 155 5.76 4.34 -6.20
CA GLY A 155 5.39 2.97 -5.91
C GLY A 155 6.48 2.20 -5.16
N GLY A 156 6.71 0.95 -5.52
CA GLY A 156 7.55 0.00 -4.80
C GLY A 156 9.03 -0.05 -5.21
N ALA A 157 9.56 0.99 -5.83
CA ALA A 157 10.93 0.95 -6.40
C ALA A 157 12.06 0.70 -5.39
N ARG A 158 11.83 0.96 -4.11
CA ARG A 158 12.82 0.75 -3.03
C ARG A 158 12.36 -0.25 -1.96
N CYS A 159 11.40 -1.11 -2.30
CA CYS A 159 10.94 -2.14 -1.36
C CYS A 159 11.97 -3.25 -1.24
N ASP A 160 12.60 -3.37 -0.08
CA ASP A 160 13.53 -4.43 0.26
C ASP A 160 13.44 -4.81 1.76
N TYR A 161 14.16 -5.85 2.16
CA TYR A 161 14.13 -6.32 3.56
C TYR A 161 14.86 -5.38 4.53
N GLU A 162 15.84 -4.61 4.08
CA GLU A 162 16.49 -3.60 4.94
C GLU A 162 15.50 -2.49 5.28
N ALA A 163 14.70 -2.05 4.30
CA ALA A 163 13.66 -1.04 4.50
C ALA A 163 12.61 -1.47 5.53
N LEU A 164 12.28 -2.76 5.65
CA LEU A 164 11.34 -3.28 6.65
C LEU A 164 11.80 -3.09 8.10
N LYS A 165 13.06 -2.76 8.36
CA LYS A 165 13.52 -2.37 9.70
C LYS A 165 12.94 -1.04 10.15
N TYR A 166 12.60 -0.16 9.21
CA TYR A 166 12.18 1.21 9.45
C TYR A 166 10.74 1.49 9.06
N TYR A 167 10.30 0.93 7.93
CA TYR A 167 8.94 1.09 7.42
C TYR A 167 8.04 -0.06 7.87
N THR A 168 6.81 0.25 8.17
CA THR A 168 5.81 -0.76 8.57
C THR A 168 5.09 -1.37 7.38
N GLU A 169 5.11 -0.67 6.25
CA GLU A 169 4.45 -1.07 5.02
C GLU A 169 5.00 -0.38 3.78
N PHE A 170 4.67 -0.96 2.63
CA PHE A 170 5.04 -0.49 1.31
C PHE A 170 3.83 -0.11 0.48
N TRP A 171 3.94 0.98 -0.25
CA TRP A 171 3.08 1.31 -1.36
C TRP A 171 3.58 0.57 -2.60
N CYS A 172 2.93 -0.55 -2.96
CA CYS A 172 3.45 -1.47 -3.97
C CYS A 172 3.54 -0.87 -5.37
N SER A 173 2.60 0.00 -5.74
CA SER A 173 2.57 0.67 -7.04
C SER A 173 1.61 1.85 -7.03
N ASP A 174 1.95 2.91 -7.74
CA ASP A 174 1.03 4.02 -8.04
C ASP A 174 -0.06 3.61 -9.04
N ASN A 175 0.13 2.50 -9.77
CA ASN A 175 -0.92 1.93 -10.58
C ASN A 175 -1.94 1.24 -9.68
N THR A 176 -3.09 1.87 -9.52
CA THR A 176 -4.21 1.39 -8.68
C THR A 176 -5.36 0.82 -9.49
N ASP A 177 -5.17 0.61 -10.79
CA ASP A 177 -6.11 -0.17 -11.58
C ASP A 177 -6.30 -1.55 -10.92
N PRO A 178 -7.52 -1.98 -10.58
CA PRO A 178 -7.72 -3.18 -9.80
C PRO A 178 -7.35 -4.45 -10.56
N ILE A 179 -7.42 -4.46 -11.89
CA ILE A 179 -6.97 -5.60 -12.70
C ILE A 179 -5.46 -5.69 -12.65
N GLU A 180 -4.74 -4.58 -12.89
CA GLU A 180 -3.28 -4.54 -12.77
C GLU A 180 -2.82 -4.89 -11.35
N ARG A 181 -3.56 -4.45 -10.33
CA ARG A 181 -3.26 -4.76 -8.92
C ARG A 181 -3.36 -6.25 -8.59
N LEU A 182 -4.15 -7.03 -9.29
CA LEU A 182 -4.13 -8.49 -9.13
C LEU A 182 -2.74 -9.06 -9.44
N PHE A 183 -2.11 -8.61 -10.52
CA PHE A 183 -0.76 -9.02 -10.92
C PHE A 183 0.31 -8.43 -10.00
N ILE A 184 0.22 -7.14 -9.69
CA ILE A 184 1.17 -6.44 -8.82
C ILE A 184 1.18 -7.06 -7.42
N GLN A 185 0.01 -7.23 -6.79
CA GLN A 185 -0.09 -7.79 -5.44
C GLN A 185 0.30 -9.27 -5.41
N TRP A 186 -0.01 -10.03 -6.46
CA TRP A 186 0.48 -11.39 -6.62
C TRP A 186 2.01 -11.44 -6.65
N GLY A 187 2.63 -10.60 -7.48
CA GLY A 187 4.10 -10.53 -7.60
C GLY A 187 4.75 -10.15 -6.26
N PHE A 188 4.28 -9.08 -5.61
CA PHE A 188 4.77 -8.67 -4.29
C PHE A 188 4.62 -9.76 -3.23
N SER A 189 3.52 -10.52 -3.26
CA SER A 189 3.27 -11.60 -2.31
C SER A 189 4.26 -12.77 -2.38
N GLN A 190 5.07 -12.85 -3.45
CA GLN A 190 6.14 -13.85 -3.54
C GLN A 190 7.29 -13.54 -2.57
N ILE A 191 7.44 -12.27 -2.17
CA ILE A 191 8.57 -11.77 -1.40
C ILE A 191 8.12 -11.19 -0.06
N PHE A 192 6.98 -10.48 -0.02
CA PHE A 192 6.50 -9.76 1.16
C PHE A 192 5.15 -10.28 1.65
N PRO A 193 4.94 -10.35 2.97
CA PRO A 193 3.65 -10.73 3.54
C PRO A 193 2.60 -9.63 3.34
N ALA A 194 1.32 -10.00 3.35
CA ALA A 194 0.19 -9.08 3.18
C ALA A 194 0.24 -7.86 4.13
N LYS A 195 0.76 -8.04 5.34
CA LYS A 195 0.88 -6.95 6.32
C LYS A 195 1.92 -5.88 5.98
N ALA A 196 2.83 -6.19 5.05
CA ALA A 196 3.80 -5.23 4.52
C ALA A 196 3.31 -4.51 3.27
N MET A 197 2.14 -4.86 2.73
CA MET A 197 1.62 -4.32 1.48
C MET A 197 0.39 -3.45 1.72
N CYS A 198 0.35 -2.28 1.06
CA CYS A 198 -0.82 -1.40 1.06
C CYS A 198 -1.52 -1.42 -0.29
N ALA A 199 -2.84 -1.42 -0.24
CA ALA A 199 -3.69 -1.35 -1.41
C ALA A 199 -4.88 -0.41 -1.13
N HIS A 200 -5.13 0.49 -2.07
CA HIS A 200 -6.20 1.47 -1.95
C HIS A 200 -7.26 1.28 -3.03
N VAL A 201 -8.50 1.53 -2.65
CA VAL A 201 -9.63 1.72 -3.57
C VAL A 201 -9.55 3.13 -4.10
N THR A 202 -9.40 3.28 -5.41
CA THR A 202 -9.26 4.60 -6.06
C THR A 202 -10.29 4.80 -7.15
N SER A 203 -10.23 5.97 -7.79
CA SER A 203 -11.07 6.29 -8.96
C SER A 203 -10.50 5.79 -10.29
N TRP A 204 -9.35 5.10 -10.30
CA TRP A 204 -8.80 4.50 -11.51
C TRP A 204 -9.64 3.31 -11.96
N ASN A 205 -9.78 3.15 -13.28
CA ASN A 205 -10.59 2.12 -13.92
C ASN A 205 -12.03 2.04 -13.37
N LYS A 206 -12.78 3.13 -13.46
CA LYS A 206 -14.18 3.22 -13.04
C LYS A 206 -15.13 2.26 -13.79
N ASN A 207 -14.65 1.58 -14.83
CA ASN A 207 -15.42 0.54 -15.52
C ASN A 207 -15.57 -0.73 -14.67
N THR A 208 -14.73 -0.90 -13.67
CA THR A 208 -14.90 -1.97 -12.67
C THR A 208 -15.78 -1.48 -11.51
N SER A 209 -16.55 -2.40 -10.93
CA SER A 209 -17.41 -2.06 -9.79
C SER A 209 -16.59 -1.65 -8.57
N VAL A 210 -17.17 -0.83 -7.68
CA VAL A 210 -16.56 -0.53 -6.38
C VAL A 210 -16.31 -1.81 -5.57
N LYS A 211 -17.18 -2.81 -5.72
CA LYS A 211 -17.00 -4.13 -5.09
C LYS A 211 -15.71 -4.79 -5.55
N PHE A 212 -15.48 -4.88 -6.86
CA PHE A 212 -14.26 -5.49 -7.40
C PHE A 212 -13.01 -4.75 -6.92
N ARG A 213 -13.00 -3.42 -6.99
CA ARG A 213 -11.88 -2.59 -6.52
C ARG A 213 -11.59 -2.80 -5.02
N THR A 214 -12.65 -2.86 -4.21
CA THR A 214 -12.51 -3.04 -2.76
C THR A 214 -12.06 -4.46 -2.40
N ASP A 215 -12.59 -5.48 -3.07
CA ASP A 215 -12.17 -6.86 -2.82
C ASP A 215 -10.70 -7.07 -3.18
N VAL A 216 -10.21 -6.46 -4.28
CA VAL A 216 -8.78 -6.48 -4.65
C VAL A 216 -7.93 -5.80 -3.57
N ALA A 217 -8.31 -4.62 -3.13
CA ALA A 217 -7.55 -3.88 -2.12
C ALA A 217 -7.56 -4.58 -0.75
N SER A 218 -8.62 -5.32 -0.43
CA SER A 218 -8.80 -6.01 0.85
C SER A 218 -7.88 -7.23 1.06
N MET A 219 -7.17 -7.69 0.03
CA MET A 219 -6.15 -8.74 0.16
C MET A 219 -4.92 -8.31 0.97
N CYS A 220 -4.76 -7.01 1.22
CA CYS A 220 -3.63 -6.40 1.91
C CYS A 220 -4.14 -5.42 2.99
N LYS A 221 -3.30 -4.46 3.40
CA LYS A 221 -3.76 -3.32 4.21
C LYS A 221 -4.68 -2.45 3.36
N LEU A 222 -5.97 -2.54 3.64
CA LEU A 222 -7.03 -1.84 2.92
C LEU A 222 -7.01 -0.35 3.22
N GLY A 223 -7.05 0.47 2.18
CA GLY A 223 -7.26 1.91 2.27
C GLY A 223 -8.20 2.42 1.17
N PHE A 224 -8.64 3.67 1.29
CA PHE A 224 -9.47 4.36 0.31
C PHE A 224 -8.84 5.70 -0.04
N ASP A 225 -8.72 5.95 -1.33
CA ASP A 225 -8.21 7.20 -1.91
C ASP A 225 -9.11 7.57 -3.10
N LEU A 226 -10.34 7.96 -2.75
CA LEU A 226 -11.35 8.39 -3.71
C LEU A 226 -12.29 9.43 -3.08
N GLY A 227 -12.94 10.21 -3.92
CA GLY A 227 -13.96 11.15 -3.47
C GLY A 227 -15.23 10.43 -3.04
N LEU A 228 -15.61 10.54 -1.77
CA LEU A 228 -16.83 9.88 -1.26
C LEU A 228 -18.09 10.31 -2.02
N LYS A 229 -18.11 11.52 -2.60
CA LYS A 229 -19.21 12.03 -3.44
C LYS A 229 -19.33 11.29 -4.78
N GLU A 230 -18.33 10.51 -5.18
CA GLU A 230 -18.38 9.69 -6.38
C GLU A 230 -19.14 8.39 -6.19
N LEU A 231 -19.43 8.01 -4.96
CA LEU A 231 -20.14 6.78 -4.59
C LEU A 231 -21.62 7.07 -4.35
N ASN A 232 -22.48 6.24 -4.93
CA ASN A 232 -23.91 6.24 -4.59
C ASN A 232 -24.17 5.61 -3.20
N ALA A 233 -25.39 5.65 -2.71
CA ALA A 233 -25.74 5.20 -1.36
C ALA A 233 -25.45 3.70 -1.14
N ASP A 234 -25.73 2.85 -2.13
CA ASP A 234 -25.47 1.40 -2.04
C ASP A 234 -23.97 1.11 -2.04
N GLU A 235 -23.19 1.83 -2.85
CA GLU A 235 -21.73 1.72 -2.87
C GLU A 235 -21.11 2.19 -1.56
N GLN A 236 -21.61 3.27 -0.96
CA GLN A 236 -21.15 3.72 0.37
C GLN A 236 -21.45 2.68 1.44
N THR A 237 -22.68 2.13 1.44
CA THR A 237 -23.07 1.05 2.35
C THR A 237 -22.20 -0.20 2.16
N TYR A 238 -21.94 -0.56 0.91
CA TYR A 238 -21.03 -1.66 0.58
C TYR A 238 -19.62 -1.42 1.16
N CYS A 239 -19.03 -0.24 0.94
CA CYS A 239 -17.70 0.08 1.45
C CYS A 239 -17.65 0.01 2.99
N GLN A 240 -18.67 0.53 3.68
CA GLN A 240 -18.75 0.45 5.15
C GLN A 240 -18.77 -1.02 5.62
N ASN A 241 -19.59 -1.87 4.99
CA ASN A 241 -19.67 -3.29 5.32
C ASN A 241 -18.35 -4.02 5.01
N ALA A 242 -17.72 -3.71 3.88
CA ALA A 242 -16.43 -4.29 3.51
C ALA A 242 -15.30 -3.91 4.49
N VAL A 243 -15.27 -2.65 4.94
CA VAL A 243 -14.33 -2.19 5.99
C VAL A 243 -14.58 -2.91 7.31
N ALA A 244 -15.85 -3.09 7.70
CA ALA A 244 -16.20 -3.82 8.92
C ALA A 244 -15.77 -5.30 8.84
N ASN A 245 -16.00 -5.97 7.71
CA ASN A 245 -15.54 -7.33 7.47
C ASN A 245 -14.02 -7.43 7.46
N TRP A 246 -13.34 -6.52 6.77
CA TRP A 246 -11.87 -6.48 6.77
C TRP A 246 -11.31 -6.28 8.17
N THR A 247 -11.88 -5.34 8.94
CA THR A 247 -11.46 -5.07 10.32
C THR A 247 -11.59 -6.31 11.21
N ARG A 248 -12.66 -7.06 11.05
CA ARG A 248 -12.92 -8.32 11.78
C ARG A 248 -11.95 -9.44 11.35
N LEU A 249 -11.60 -9.49 10.07
CA LEU A 249 -10.79 -10.56 9.48
C LEU A 249 -9.31 -10.18 9.30
N LYS A 250 -8.93 -8.94 9.57
CA LYS A 250 -7.56 -8.44 9.30
C LYS A 250 -6.46 -9.29 9.93
N LYS A 251 -6.72 -9.90 11.10
CA LYS A 251 -5.74 -10.78 11.74
C LYS A 251 -5.48 -12.03 10.91
N VAL A 252 -6.51 -12.62 10.30
CA VAL A 252 -6.35 -13.75 9.39
C VAL A 252 -5.64 -13.33 8.11
N ILE A 253 -6.01 -12.18 7.53
CA ILE A 253 -5.46 -11.69 6.26
C ILE A 253 -3.99 -11.26 6.42
N LEU A 254 -3.67 -10.53 7.49
CA LEU A 254 -2.34 -9.90 7.65
C LEU A 254 -1.33 -10.80 8.37
N ASP A 255 -1.77 -11.68 9.26
CA ASP A 255 -0.91 -12.53 10.10
C ASP A 255 -1.10 -14.03 9.84
N GLY A 256 -2.08 -14.42 9.00
CA GLY A 256 -2.29 -15.81 8.62
C GLY A 256 -1.34 -16.31 7.54
N ASP A 257 -1.33 -17.62 7.34
CA ASP A 257 -0.59 -18.27 6.27
C ASP A 257 -1.26 -17.98 4.91
N GLN A 258 -0.48 -17.51 3.96
CA GLN A 258 -0.95 -17.20 2.60
C GLN A 258 -0.75 -18.39 1.66
N TYR A 259 -1.79 -18.70 0.89
CA TYR A 259 -1.76 -19.73 -0.16
C TYR A 259 -2.20 -19.12 -1.48
N ARG A 260 -1.35 -19.19 -2.50
CA ARG A 260 -1.61 -18.78 -3.88
C ARG A 260 -2.15 -19.97 -4.64
N LEU A 261 -3.45 -19.97 -4.97
CA LEU A 261 -4.16 -21.14 -5.47
C LEU A 261 -4.27 -21.18 -7.00
N VAL A 262 -4.56 -20.03 -7.62
CA VAL A 262 -4.68 -19.90 -9.07
C VAL A 262 -3.97 -18.62 -9.50
N SER A 263 -2.94 -18.75 -10.31
CA SER A 263 -2.12 -17.65 -10.80
C SER A 263 -2.85 -16.81 -11.84
N PRO A 264 -2.82 -15.47 -11.75
CA PRO A 264 -3.37 -14.61 -12.79
C PRO A 264 -2.58 -14.66 -14.11
N TYR A 265 -1.36 -15.21 -14.09
CA TYR A 265 -0.52 -15.39 -15.28
C TYR A 265 -0.86 -16.65 -16.07
N ASP A 266 -1.58 -17.61 -15.48
CA ASP A 266 -1.86 -18.91 -16.11
C ASP A 266 -3.23 -18.96 -16.81
N GLY A 267 -4.01 -17.88 -16.75
CA GLY A 267 -5.35 -17.84 -17.34
C GLY A 267 -6.12 -16.57 -17.07
N ASN A 268 -7.43 -16.69 -17.07
CA ASN A 268 -8.36 -15.56 -16.95
C ASN A 268 -8.94 -15.40 -15.53
N HIS A 269 -8.42 -16.16 -14.57
CA HIS A 269 -8.88 -16.19 -13.19
C HIS A 269 -7.71 -16.09 -12.22
N MET A 270 -7.98 -15.62 -11.01
CA MET A 270 -7.02 -15.61 -9.92
C MET A 270 -7.68 -16.08 -8.63
N SER A 271 -6.94 -16.80 -7.79
CA SER A 271 -7.38 -17.11 -6.43
C SER A 271 -6.22 -17.20 -5.48
N LEU A 272 -6.40 -16.62 -4.29
CA LEU A 272 -5.52 -16.80 -3.15
C LEU A 272 -6.34 -16.87 -1.86
N MET A 273 -5.74 -17.38 -0.80
CA MET A 273 -6.38 -17.44 0.50
C MET A 273 -5.40 -17.20 1.64
N TYR A 274 -5.97 -16.85 2.77
CA TYR A 274 -5.27 -16.77 4.05
C TYR A 274 -5.94 -17.72 5.04
N ALA A 275 -5.15 -18.45 5.82
CA ALA A 275 -5.65 -19.30 6.89
C ALA A 275 -5.03 -18.91 8.23
N SER A 276 -5.83 -18.89 9.29
CA SER A 276 -5.31 -18.65 10.63
C SER A 276 -4.40 -19.82 11.07
N PRO A 277 -3.35 -19.57 11.89
CA PRO A 277 -2.42 -20.61 12.33
C PRO A 277 -3.10 -21.79 13.04
N ASP A 278 -4.21 -21.54 13.75
CA ASP A 278 -5.02 -22.55 14.43
C ASP A 278 -5.98 -23.28 13.49
N LYS A 279 -6.01 -22.88 12.20
CA LYS A 279 -6.88 -23.42 11.16
C LYS A 279 -8.39 -23.35 11.48
N ASN A 280 -8.79 -22.40 12.33
CA ASN A 280 -10.19 -22.19 12.66
C ASN A 280 -10.90 -21.24 11.70
N LYS A 281 -10.14 -20.36 11.04
CA LYS A 281 -10.66 -19.38 10.08
C LYS A 281 -9.80 -19.31 8.84
N ALA A 282 -10.43 -19.11 7.70
CA ALA A 282 -9.75 -18.76 6.47
C ALA A 282 -10.57 -17.75 5.66
N VAL A 283 -9.90 -17.02 4.79
CA VAL A 283 -10.51 -16.09 3.85
C VAL A 283 -10.00 -16.42 2.46
N LEU A 284 -10.90 -16.76 1.57
CA LEU A 284 -10.63 -17.09 0.18
C LEU A 284 -11.07 -15.94 -0.71
N TYR A 285 -10.19 -15.52 -1.60
CA TYR A 285 -10.44 -14.53 -2.64
C TYR A 285 -10.44 -15.20 -4.00
N THR A 286 -11.44 -14.89 -4.82
CA THR A 286 -11.50 -15.34 -6.22
C THR A 286 -11.86 -14.17 -7.12
N TYR A 287 -11.22 -14.13 -8.28
CA TYR A 287 -11.35 -13.08 -9.28
C TYR A 287 -11.51 -13.68 -10.66
N ASP A 288 -12.54 -13.25 -11.37
CA ASP A 288 -12.74 -13.49 -12.80
C ASP A 288 -12.25 -12.25 -13.54
N ILE A 289 -11.12 -12.33 -14.25
CA ILE A 289 -10.44 -11.19 -14.87
C ILE A 289 -11.06 -10.94 -16.25
N HIS A 290 -10.83 -11.83 -17.20
CA HIS A 290 -11.30 -11.77 -18.57
C HIS A 290 -11.78 -13.13 -19.07
N PRO A 291 -12.82 -13.74 -18.46
CA PRO A 291 -13.30 -15.06 -18.86
C PRO A 291 -13.67 -15.11 -20.34
N ARG A 292 -13.32 -16.21 -20.99
CA ARG A 292 -13.65 -16.44 -22.41
C ARG A 292 -14.95 -17.23 -22.53
N PHE A 293 -15.69 -16.97 -23.61
CA PHE A 293 -16.87 -17.79 -23.93
C PHE A 293 -16.49 -19.25 -24.08
N GLY A 294 -17.22 -20.14 -23.39
CA GLY A 294 -16.96 -21.58 -23.41
C GLY A 294 -15.73 -22.04 -22.59
N GLU A 295 -15.12 -21.14 -21.82
CA GLU A 295 -14.01 -21.50 -20.93
C GLU A 295 -14.47 -22.48 -19.86
N LYS A 296 -13.67 -23.52 -19.62
CA LYS A 296 -13.94 -24.51 -18.58
C LYS A 296 -13.58 -23.94 -17.21
N LEU A 297 -14.58 -23.73 -16.36
CA LEU A 297 -14.37 -23.30 -14.98
C LEU A 297 -14.01 -24.52 -14.12
N LEU A 298 -12.83 -24.45 -13.49
CA LEU A 298 -12.36 -25.51 -12.59
C LEU A 298 -12.65 -25.13 -11.13
N PRO A 299 -12.92 -26.13 -10.26
CA PRO A 299 -13.03 -25.89 -8.84
C PRO A 299 -11.72 -25.32 -8.26
N VAL A 300 -11.84 -24.38 -7.34
CA VAL A 300 -10.71 -23.88 -6.55
C VAL A 300 -10.46 -24.85 -5.42
N LYS A 301 -9.31 -25.52 -5.44
CA LYS A 301 -8.86 -26.40 -4.35
C LYS A 301 -8.16 -25.56 -3.30
N LEU A 302 -8.64 -25.62 -2.07
CA LEU A 302 -8.11 -24.85 -0.96
C LEU A 302 -6.84 -25.49 -0.40
N GLN A 303 -6.10 -24.76 0.40
CA GLN A 303 -4.89 -25.24 1.08
C GLN A 303 -4.87 -24.77 2.55
N GLY A 304 -4.04 -25.39 3.37
CA GLY A 304 -3.79 -24.95 4.74
C GLY A 304 -4.91 -25.18 5.74
N LEU A 305 -5.98 -25.87 5.37
CA LEU A 305 -7.06 -26.26 6.28
C LEU A 305 -6.71 -27.53 7.07
N ASP A 306 -7.43 -27.77 8.14
CA ASP A 306 -7.39 -29.06 8.85
C ASP A 306 -8.34 -30.04 8.17
N ALA A 307 -7.81 -31.17 7.67
CA ALA A 307 -8.59 -32.18 6.95
C ALA A 307 -9.77 -32.75 7.78
N LYS A 308 -9.64 -32.76 9.11
CA LYS A 308 -10.62 -33.34 10.04
C LYS A 308 -11.69 -32.37 10.49
N LYS A 309 -11.47 -31.06 10.35
CA LYS A 309 -12.45 -30.05 10.72
C LYS A 309 -13.51 -29.87 9.66
N MET A 310 -14.71 -29.53 10.11
CA MET A 310 -15.80 -29.09 9.25
C MET A 310 -15.76 -27.56 9.14
N TYR A 311 -15.95 -27.02 7.96
CA TYR A 311 -15.90 -25.58 7.70
C TYR A 311 -17.21 -25.10 7.08
N LYS A 312 -17.85 -24.14 7.73
CA LYS A 312 -18.94 -23.39 7.13
C LYS A 312 -18.38 -22.38 6.13
N VAL A 313 -18.91 -22.42 4.92
CA VAL A 313 -18.53 -21.53 3.80
C VAL A 313 -19.54 -20.40 3.70
N LYS A 314 -19.08 -19.17 3.70
CA LYS A 314 -19.94 -17.97 3.59
C LYS A 314 -19.34 -16.92 2.67
N GLU A 315 -20.04 -16.57 1.60
CA GLU A 315 -19.68 -15.41 0.78
C GLU A 315 -20.05 -14.13 1.53
N ILE A 316 -19.08 -13.24 1.67
CA ILE A 316 -19.22 -11.93 2.31
C ILE A 316 -18.95 -10.81 1.28
N ASN A 317 -19.03 -9.56 1.69
CA ASN A 317 -18.86 -8.39 0.81
C ASN A 317 -19.83 -8.41 -0.39
N LEU A 318 -21.07 -8.74 -0.15
CA LEU A 318 -22.14 -8.64 -1.15
C LEU A 318 -22.62 -7.18 -1.23
N MET A 319 -22.98 -6.76 -2.43
CA MET A 319 -23.67 -5.47 -2.62
C MET A 319 -25.01 -5.46 -1.85
N PRO A 320 -25.45 -4.31 -1.34
CA PRO A 320 -26.78 -4.20 -0.75
C PRO A 320 -27.87 -4.79 -1.67
N ASN A 321 -28.84 -5.46 -1.08
CA ASN A 321 -29.96 -6.11 -1.79
C ASN A 321 -29.57 -7.24 -2.77
N SER A 322 -28.30 -7.64 -2.81
CA SER A 322 -27.86 -8.81 -3.60
C SER A 322 -27.78 -10.07 -2.74
N LYS A 323 -27.89 -11.22 -3.40
CA LYS A 323 -27.73 -12.52 -2.78
C LYS A 323 -26.57 -13.27 -3.42
N SER A 324 -25.89 -14.09 -2.62
CA SER A 324 -24.86 -14.99 -3.15
C SER A 324 -25.49 -16.01 -4.11
N ASN A 325 -24.84 -16.18 -5.25
CA ASN A 325 -25.13 -17.28 -6.17
C ASN A 325 -24.05 -18.39 -6.10
N LEU A 326 -23.18 -18.34 -5.10
CA LEU A 326 -22.19 -19.38 -4.83
C LEU A 326 -22.91 -20.64 -4.33
N ALA A 327 -22.79 -21.75 -5.05
CA ALA A 327 -23.46 -22.99 -4.70
C ALA A 327 -23.05 -23.57 -3.32
N ALA A 328 -21.83 -23.23 -2.87
CA ALA A 328 -21.29 -23.61 -1.57
C ALA A 328 -21.71 -22.67 -0.43
N ASN A 329 -22.34 -21.52 -0.73
CA ASN A 329 -22.69 -20.54 0.29
C ASN A 329 -23.61 -21.10 1.37
N GLU A 330 -23.32 -20.80 2.64
CA GLU A 330 -24.02 -21.27 3.85
C GLU A 330 -24.04 -22.81 4.02
N LYS A 331 -23.14 -23.54 3.33
CA LYS A 331 -22.97 -24.99 3.48
C LYS A 331 -21.67 -25.31 4.23
N THR A 332 -21.64 -26.51 4.81
CA THR A 332 -20.51 -27.00 5.59
C THR A 332 -19.85 -28.18 4.87
N TYR A 333 -18.52 -28.15 4.78
CA TYR A 333 -17.71 -29.17 4.14
C TYR A 333 -16.51 -29.53 5.02
N SER A 334 -16.02 -30.77 4.91
CA SER A 334 -14.77 -31.12 5.56
C SER A 334 -13.58 -30.41 4.93
N GLY A 335 -12.54 -30.12 5.70
CA GLY A 335 -11.30 -29.57 5.17
C GLY A 335 -10.68 -30.48 4.11
N ASP A 336 -10.79 -31.79 4.27
CA ASP A 336 -10.34 -32.79 3.29
C ASP A 336 -11.05 -32.60 1.92
N TYR A 337 -12.37 -32.44 1.93
CA TYR A 337 -13.14 -32.17 0.70
C TYR A 337 -12.71 -30.85 0.05
N LEU A 338 -12.62 -29.78 0.84
CA LEU A 338 -12.24 -28.45 0.34
C LEU A 338 -10.84 -28.45 -0.27
N MET A 339 -9.90 -29.21 0.27
CA MET A 339 -8.53 -29.30 -0.25
C MET A 339 -8.38 -30.25 -1.44
N LYS A 340 -9.15 -31.33 -1.52
CA LYS A 340 -9.02 -32.34 -2.59
C LYS A 340 -9.95 -32.08 -3.77
N VAL A 341 -11.18 -31.68 -3.51
CA VAL A 341 -12.22 -31.42 -4.51
C VAL A 341 -12.34 -29.92 -4.79
N GLY A 342 -12.40 -29.10 -3.74
CA GLY A 342 -12.55 -27.66 -3.84
C GLY A 342 -13.99 -27.19 -4.00
N ILE A 343 -14.15 -25.91 -4.36
CA ILE A 343 -15.46 -25.27 -4.59
C ILE A 343 -15.49 -24.57 -5.95
N ASN A 344 -16.64 -24.57 -6.60
CA ASN A 344 -16.88 -23.85 -7.84
C ASN A 344 -17.16 -22.37 -7.54
N ALA A 345 -16.10 -21.56 -7.48
CA ALA A 345 -16.19 -20.15 -7.11
C ALA A 345 -16.03 -19.19 -8.30
N PHE A 346 -15.48 -19.67 -9.43
CA PHE A 346 -15.33 -18.86 -10.64
C PHE A 346 -16.63 -18.75 -11.44
N THR A 347 -16.74 -17.68 -12.21
CA THR A 347 -17.88 -17.39 -13.10
C THR A 347 -17.38 -17.02 -14.50
N THR A 348 -18.31 -16.74 -15.39
CA THR A 348 -18.04 -16.21 -16.74
C THR A 348 -18.20 -14.69 -16.81
N ASN A 349 -18.38 -14.01 -15.68
CA ASN A 349 -18.54 -12.57 -15.61
C ASN A 349 -17.17 -11.88 -15.61
N GLN A 350 -17.01 -10.85 -16.42
CA GLN A 350 -15.79 -10.07 -16.45
C GLN A 350 -15.67 -9.14 -15.22
N ALA A 351 -14.46 -9.01 -14.70
CA ALA A 351 -14.14 -8.18 -13.54
C ALA A 351 -15.10 -8.47 -12.36
N PHE A 352 -15.27 -9.73 -12.04
CA PHE A 352 -16.11 -10.20 -10.95
C PHE A 352 -15.26 -10.77 -9.81
N SER A 353 -15.68 -10.57 -8.57
CA SER A 353 -14.93 -11.01 -7.39
C SER A 353 -15.84 -11.64 -6.34
N ARG A 354 -15.25 -12.56 -5.56
CA ARG A 354 -15.84 -13.10 -4.34
C ARG A 354 -14.84 -13.01 -3.19
N VAL A 355 -15.35 -12.69 -2.03
CA VAL A 355 -14.65 -12.89 -0.75
C VAL A 355 -15.45 -13.92 0.03
N ILE A 356 -14.79 -15.00 0.40
CA ILE A 356 -15.43 -16.17 1.01
C ILE A 356 -14.75 -16.44 2.34
N GLU A 357 -15.51 -16.36 3.42
CA GLU A 357 -15.06 -16.70 4.77
C GLU A 357 -15.33 -18.18 5.03
N LEU A 358 -14.36 -18.87 5.62
CA LEU A 358 -14.48 -20.22 6.13
C LEU A 358 -14.28 -20.20 7.64
N THR A 359 -15.21 -20.83 8.36
CA THR A 359 -15.16 -20.92 9.82
C THR A 359 -15.31 -22.37 10.23
N ALA A 360 -14.36 -22.90 11.02
CA ALA A 360 -14.47 -24.24 11.59
C ALA A 360 -15.61 -24.31 12.61
N GLU A 361 -16.39 -25.37 12.56
CA GLU A 361 -17.50 -25.71 13.46
C GLU A 361 -17.09 -26.85 14.39
#